data_3477771a1bb6d759a9311b1dab627a32
#
_entry.id   3477771a1bb6d759a9311b1dab627a32
#
_cell.length_a   1.000
_cell.length_b   1.000
_cell.length_c   1.000
_cell.angle_alpha   90.00
_cell.angle_beta   90.00
_cell.angle_gamma   90.00
#
_symmetry.space_group_name_H-M   'P 1'
#
loop_
_entity.id
_entity.type
_entity.pdbx_description
1 polymer ?
#
loop_
_entity_poly.entity_id
_entity_poly.type
_entity_poly.pdbx_seq_one_letter_code
_entity_poly.pdbx_strand_id
1 'polypeptide(L)'
;MPSYIDGQLAGAWGQGARLYASGPWAQGLPSQGYQLALNPAQLYRTCIGAVRRELAARGLDFPEAPAEARDAFLREVEEGRVDCGGFSSAVFFETLLANTVEGFFSDPSYGGNRDMAGWRMIGFPGAYAAYLQLYTHHGMRFDREPTAMGDAAARRHPHDHPGGRAGEHRHG
;
A
#
# COMPACT_ATOMS: atom_id res chain seq x y z
N MET A 1 -4.11 -6.20 -3.39
CA MET A 1 -4.21 -5.48 -2.09
C MET A 1 -3.74 -6.33 -0.91
N PRO A 2 -4.23 -7.57 -0.65
CA PRO A 2 -3.77 -8.34 0.51
C PRO A 2 -2.25 -8.48 0.61
N SER A 3 -1.56 -8.81 -0.48
CA SER A 3 -0.10 -8.98 -0.50
C SER A 3 0.68 -7.72 -0.11
N TYR A 4 0.17 -6.51 -0.46
CA TYR A 4 0.75 -5.25 -0.02
C TYR A 4 0.64 -5.11 1.50
N ILE A 5 -0.57 -5.29 2.04
CA ILE A 5 -0.84 -5.18 3.47
C ILE A 5 -0.01 -6.20 4.26
N ASP A 6 0.04 -7.46 3.81
CA ASP A 6 0.86 -8.50 4.44
C ASP A 6 2.34 -8.12 4.50
N GLY A 7 2.87 -7.56 3.41
CA GLY A 7 4.25 -7.06 3.37
C GLY A 7 4.50 -5.93 4.37
N GLN A 8 3.57 -4.97 4.47
CA GLN A 8 3.66 -3.88 5.45
C GLN A 8 3.59 -4.39 6.89
N LEU A 9 2.68 -5.33 7.18
CA LEU A 9 2.52 -5.91 8.52
C LEU A 9 3.70 -6.81 8.94
N ALA A 10 4.35 -7.47 7.99
CA ALA A 10 5.57 -8.25 8.24
C ALA A 10 6.81 -7.36 8.46
N GLY A 11 6.80 -6.15 7.93
CA GLY A 11 7.91 -5.20 7.98
C GLY A 11 8.02 -4.42 9.29
N ALA A 12 8.95 -3.47 9.31
CA ALA A 12 9.26 -2.63 10.46
C ALA A 12 8.04 -1.82 10.97
N TRP A 13 7.21 -1.32 10.04
CA TRP A 13 5.99 -0.62 10.39
C TRP A 13 5.01 -1.52 11.15
N GLY A 14 4.75 -2.72 10.66
CA GLY A 14 3.87 -3.68 11.31
C GLY A 14 4.34 -4.09 12.69
N GLN A 15 5.64 -4.12 12.91
CA GLN A 15 6.26 -4.40 14.21
C GLN A 15 6.32 -3.18 15.14
N GLY A 16 5.86 -2.00 14.69
CA GLY A 16 5.78 -0.80 15.51
C GLY A 16 7.11 -0.06 15.68
N ALA A 17 8.08 -0.21 14.76
CA ALA A 17 9.40 0.40 14.87
C ALA A 17 9.42 1.94 15.01
N ARG A 18 8.31 2.61 14.64
CA ARG A 18 8.15 4.07 14.76
C ARG A 18 7.06 4.48 15.73
N LEU A 19 6.48 3.52 16.46
CA LEU A 19 5.47 3.81 17.47
C LEU A 19 6.13 4.03 18.82
N TYR A 20 5.59 4.97 19.59
CA TYR A 20 5.92 5.11 20.98
C TYR A 20 5.33 3.92 21.74
N ALA A 21 6.19 3.03 22.21
CA ALA A 21 5.80 1.75 22.80
C ALA A 21 5.87 1.72 24.33
N SER A 22 6.11 2.87 24.98
CA SER A 22 6.21 2.96 26.46
C SER A 22 4.98 3.68 27.02
N GLY A 23 4.21 2.97 27.86
CA GLY A 23 3.06 3.58 28.57
C GLY A 23 3.45 4.71 29.54
N PRO A 24 2.49 5.35 30.19
CA PRO A 24 1.11 4.89 30.37
C PRO A 24 0.24 5.14 29.13
N TRP A 25 -0.66 4.18 28.85
CA TRP A 25 -1.63 4.28 27.77
C TRP A 25 -2.91 4.92 28.29
N ALA A 26 -3.43 5.92 27.58
CA ALA A 26 -4.69 6.56 27.89
C ALA A 26 -5.44 6.89 26.59
N GLN A 27 -6.75 7.05 26.70
CA GLN A 27 -7.55 7.52 25.58
C GLN A 27 -7.13 8.96 25.24
N GLY A 28 -6.65 9.17 24.03
CA GLY A 28 -6.27 10.47 23.52
C GLY A 28 -7.43 11.25 22.90
N LEU A 29 -7.18 12.52 22.59
CA LEU A 29 -8.05 13.31 21.73
C LEU A 29 -7.90 12.83 20.26
N PRO A 30 -8.90 13.02 19.40
CA PRO A 30 -8.82 12.64 17.99
C PRO A 30 -7.60 13.23 17.26
N SER A 31 -7.14 14.41 17.65
CA SER A 31 -5.96 15.08 17.09
C SER A 31 -4.62 14.49 17.52
N GLN A 32 -4.59 13.62 18.52
CA GLN A 32 -3.36 13.02 19.05
C GLN A 32 -2.94 11.73 18.30
N GLY A 33 -3.75 11.27 17.36
CA GLY A 33 -3.46 10.09 16.55
C GLY A 33 -3.58 8.78 17.34
N TYR A 34 -2.80 7.78 16.91
CA TYR A 34 -2.87 6.41 17.44
C TYR A 34 -2.38 6.33 18.89
N GLN A 35 -3.24 5.89 19.80
CA GLN A 35 -2.98 5.83 21.25
C GLN A 35 -3.13 4.41 21.85
N LEU A 36 -3.16 3.36 21.03
CA LEU A 36 -3.28 2.00 21.53
C LEU A 36 -1.91 1.37 21.82
N ALA A 37 -1.87 0.48 22.80
CA ALA A 37 -0.68 -0.30 23.15
C ALA A 37 -0.35 -1.44 22.16
N LEU A 38 -0.98 -1.45 21.00
CA LEU A 38 -0.83 -2.47 19.97
C LEU A 38 0.02 -1.95 18.82
N ASN A 39 0.95 -2.77 18.32
CA ASN A 39 1.55 -2.47 17.03
C ASN A 39 0.55 -2.79 15.88
N PRO A 40 0.78 -2.30 14.66
CA PRO A 40 -0.14 -2.51 13.55
C PRO A 40 -0.45 -3.99 13.27
N ALA A 41 0.53 -4.89 13.36
CA ALA A 41 0.29 -6.32 13.18
C ALA A 41 -0.61 -6.92 14.27
N GLN A 42 -0.48 -6.46 15.51
CA GLN A 42 -1.36 -6.86 16.61
C GLN A 42 -2.76 -6.29 16.44
N LEU A 43 -2.89 -5.02 16.05
CA LEU A 43 -4.16 -4.38 15.73
C LEU A 43 -4.95 -5.19 14.69
N TYR A 44 -4.31 -5.51 13.57
CA TYR A 44 -4.94 -6.30 12.52
C TYR A 44 -5.39 -7.67 13.00
N ARG A 45 -4.53 -8.42 13.69
CA ARG A 45 -4.89 -9.75 14.20
C ARG A 45 -6.07 -9.71 15.16
N THR A 46 -6.06 -8.76 16.08
CA THR A 46 -7.11 -8.60 17.10
C THR A 46 -8.44 -8.23 16.44
N CYS A 47 -8.44 -7.21 15.57
CA CYS A 47 -9.69 -6.75 14.96
C CYS A 47 -10.23 -7.71 13.90
N ILE A 48 -9.39 -8.36 13.09
CA ILE A 48 -9.85 -9.41 12.18
C ILE A 48 -10.48 -10.57 12.97
N GLY A 49 -9.90 -10.93 14.09
CA GLY A 49 -10.48 -11.94 14.99
C GLY A 49 -11.85 -11.52 15.53
N ALA A 50 -12.01 -10.27 15.94
CA ALA A 50 -13.27 -9.72 16.41
C ALA A 50 -14.33 -9.65 15.29
N VAL A 51 -13.97 -9.13 14.12
CA VAL A 51 -14.83 -9.07 12.94
C VAL A 51 -15.32 -10.48 12.55
N ARG A 52 -14.45 -11.47 12.53
CA ARG A 52 -14.84 -12.87 12.23
C ARG A 52 -15.83 -13.43 13.23
N ARG A 53 -15.64 -13.16 14.53
CA ARG A 53 -16.60 -13.60 15.56
C ARG A 53 -17.96 -12.94 15.39
N GLU A 54 -17.97 -11.65 15.10
CA GLU A 54 -19.21 -10.89 14.87
C GLU A 54 -19.98 -11.39 13.66
N LEU A 55 -19.29 -11.61 12.53
CA LEU A 55 -19.88 -12.19 11.32
C LEU A 55 -20.45 -13.59 11.59
N ALA A 56 -19.72 -14.43 12.32
CA ALA A 56 -20.19 -15.76 12.69
C ALA A 56 -21.43 -15.71 13.60
N ALA A 57 -21.46 -14.79 14.57
CA ALA A 57 -22.62 -14.59 15.46
C ALA A 57 -23.87 -14.16 14.70
N ARG A 58 -23.71 -13.43 13.61
CA ARG A 58 -24.80 -12.99 12.72
C ARG A 58 -25.16 -14.02 11.64
N GLY A 59 -24.41 -15.12 11.52
CA GLY A 59 -24.56 -16.08 10.43
C GLY A 59 -24.28 -15.48 9.05
N LEU A 60 -23.46 -14.42 8.97
CA LEU A 60 -23.14 -13.70 7.74
C LEU A 60 -21.84 -14.23 7.14
N ASP A 61 -21.94 -14.88 5.98
CA ASP A 61 -20.80 -15.21 5.14
C ASP A 61 -20.42 -13.98 4.31
N PHE A 62 -19.45 -13.21 4.78
CA PHE A 62 -19.08 -11.93 4.19
C PHE A 62 -18.70 -11.99 2.70
N PRO A 63 -17.89 -12.97 2.23
CA PRO A 63 -17.58 -13.12 0.82
C PRO A 63 -18.81 -13.34 -0.07
N GLU A 64 -19.76 -14.14 0.40
CA GLU A 64 -20.96 -14.53 -0.37
C GLU A 64 -22.15 -13.58 -0.14
N ALA A 65 -22.03 -12.67 0.82
CA ALA A 65 -23.12 -11.75 1.15
C ALA A 65 -23.39 -10.74 0.02
N PRO A 66 -24.64 -10.29 -0.16
CA PRO A 66 -24.96 -9.18 -1.07
C PRO A 66 -24.14 -7.93 -0.77
N ALA A 67 -23.88 -7.11 -1.81
CA ALA A 67 -23.06 -5.90 -1.66
C ALA A 67 -23.58 -4.97 -0.57
N GLU A 68 -24.90 -4.80 -0.50
CA GLU A 68 -25.58 -3.94 0.48
C GLU A 68 -25.34 -4.41 1.93
N ALA A 69 -25.33 -5.74 2.15
CA ALA A 69 -25.05 -6.32 3.47
C ALA A 69 -23.59 -6.16 3.85
N ARG A 70 -22.67 -6.32 2.89
CA ARG A 70 -21.25 -6.07 3.10
C ARG A 70 -20.98 -4.61 3.43
N ASP A 71 -21.56 -3.69 2.67
CA ASP A 71 -21.40 -2.24 2.88
C ASP A 71 -21.99 -1.81 4.23
N ALA A 72 -23.16 -2.34 4.60
CA ALA A 72 -23.76 -2.07 5.90
C ALA A 72 -22.85 -2.52 7.04
N PHE A 73 -22.29 -3.72 6.95
CA PHE A 73 -21.36 -4.24 7.96
C PHE A 73 -20.06 -3.42 8.02
N LEU A 74 -19.50 -3.03 6.88
CA LEU A 74 -18.30 -2.20 6.84
C LEU A 74 -18.53 -0.83 7.48
N ARG A 75 -19.70 -0.23 7.29
CA ARG A 75 -20.08 1.03 7.99
C ARG A 75 -20.15 0.85 9.51
N GLU A 76 -20.62 -0.29 9.99
CA GLU A 76 -20.61 -0.56 11.42
C GLU A 76 -19.19 -0.70 11.96
N VAL A 77 -18.28 -1.31 11.21
CA VAL A 77 -16.85 -1.37 11.57
C VAL A 77 -16.24 0.04 11.57
N GLU A 78 -16.54 0.86 10.56
CA GLU A 78 -16.09 2.25 10.44
C GLU A 78 -16.58 3.12 11.61
N GLU A 79 -17.86 2.98 11.97
CA GLU A 79 -18.49 3.71 13.08
C GLU A 79 -18.06 3.18 14.47
N GLY A 80 -17.22 2.16 14.50
CA GLY A 80 -16.67 1.64 15.76
C GLY A 80 -17.61 0.74 16.56
N ARG A 81 -18.67 0.20 15.92
CA ARG A 81 -19.68 -0.61 16.60
C ARG A 81 -19.24 -2.05 16.88
N VAL A 82 -18.12 -2.48 16.34
CA VAL A 82 -17.53 -3.79 16.63
C VAL A 82 -16.46 -3.63 17.71
N ASP A 83 -16.60 -4.35 18.81
CA ASP A 83 -15.59 -4.36 19.88
C ASP A 83 -14.38 -5.19 19.48
N CYS A 84 -13.24 -4.54 19.37
CA CYS A 84 -11.95 -5.15 19.06
C CYS A 84 -11.13 -5.52 20.30
N GLY A 85 -11.79 -5.95 21.38
CA GLY A 85 -11.11 -6.34 22.63
C GLY A 85 -10.87 -5.17 23.57
N GLY A 86 -11.90 -4.36 23.76
CA GLY A 86 -11.92 -3.20 24.64
C GLY A 86 -11.62 -1.87 23.96
N PHE A 87 -11.51 -1.87 22.63
CA PHE A 87 -11.40 -0.63 21.84
C PHE A 87 -12.25 -0.70 20.56
N SER A 88 -12.54 0.48 20.02
CA SER A 88 -13.40 0.65 18.86
C SER A 88 -12.76 0.12 17.57
N SER A 89 -13.54 -0.54 16.72
CA SER A 89 -13.13 -0.96 15.38
C SER A 89 -12.83 0.20 14.43
N ALA A 90 -13.23 1.42 14.75
CA ALA A 90 -12.98 2.58 13.89
C ALA A 90 -11.48 2.80 13.62
N VAL A 91 -10.62 2.63 14.63
CA VAL A 91 -9.16 2.75 14.48
C VAL A 91 -8.61 1.70 13.51
N PHE A 92 -9.14 0.48 13.56
CA PHE A 92 -8.78 -0.56 12.61
C PHE A 92 -9.25 -0.23 11.20
N PHE A 93 -10.51 0.22 11.06
CA PHE A 93 -11.06 0.58 9.75
C PHE A 93 -10.27 1.70 9.09
N GLU A 94 -9.95 2.77 9.83
CA GLU A 94 -9.13 3.88 9.34
C GLU A 94 -7.75 3.39 8.86
N THR A 95 -7.10 2.54 9.66
CA THR A 95 -5.79 1.97 9.30
C THR A 95 -5.88 1.07 8.07
N LEU A 96 -6.93 0.23 7.98
CA LEU A 96 -7.17 -0.65 6.84
C LEU A 96 -7.45 0.15 5.56
N LEU A 97 -8.27 1.20 5.66
CA LEU A 97 -8.59 2.09 4.54
C LEU A 97 -7.32 2.80 4.04
N ALA A 98 -6.53 3.38 4.94
CA ALA A 98 -5.27 4.02 4.60
C ALA A 98 -4.33 3.07 3.86
N ASN A 99 -4.09 1.88 4.40
CA ASN A 99 -3.23 0.86 3.77
C ASN A 99 -3.80 0.36 2.43
N THR A 100 -5.13 0.34 2.29
CA THR A 100 -5.79 -0.04 1.03
C THR A 100 -5.55 1.01 -0.04
N VAL A 101 -5.69 2.29 0.29
CA VAL A 101 -5.42 3.41 -0.62
C VAL A 101 -3.94 3.46 -0.99
N GLU A 102 -3.05 3.38 0.00
CA GLU A 102 -1.60 3.34 -0.23
C GLU A 102 -1.21 2.21 -1.18
N GLY A 103 -1.69 0.99 -0.92
CA GLY A 103 -1.38 -0.15 -1.77
C GLY A 103 -2.04 -0.07 -3.15
N PHE A 104 -3.19 0.59 -3.30
CA PHE A 104 -3.84 0.78 -4.60
C PHE A 104 -3.05 1.72 -5.51
N PHE A 105 -2.33 2.68 -4.93
CA PHE A 105 -1.50 3.64 -5.67
C PHE A 105 0.01 3.39 -5.55
N SER A 106 0.44 2.35 -4.82
CA SER A 106 1.85 2.00 -4.69
C SER A 106 2.48 1.55 -6.01
N ASP A 107 3.81 1.54 -6.06
CA ASP A 107 4.50 0.82 -7.13
C ASP A 107 4.17 -0.69 -7.03
N PRO A 108 3.88 -1.37 -8.15
CA PRO A 108 3.59 -2.81 -8.17
C PRO A 108 4.64 -3.70 -7.51
N SER A 109 5.90 -3.25 -7.45
CA SER A 109 6.99 -3.96 -6.78
C SER A 109 6.74 -4.20 -5.28
N TYR A 110 5.87 -3.39 -4.66
CA TYR A 110 5.44 -3.57 -3.27
C TYR A 110 4.24 -4.51 -3.08
N GLY A 111 3.77 -5.16 -4.15
CA GLY A 111 2.67 -6.14 -4.10
C GLY A 111 1.26 -5.55 -4.16
N GLY A 112 1.13 -4.24 -4.36
CA GLY A 112 -0.12 -3.52 -4.62
C GLY A 112 -0.32 -3.20 -6.09
N ASN A 113 -1.28 -2.31 -6.40
CA ASN A 113 -1.50 -1.69 -7.71
C ASN A 113 -1.33 -2.66 -8.91
N ARG A 114 -2.00 -3.82 -8.84
CA ARG A 114 -1.88 -4.85 -9.89
C ARG A 114 -2.17 -4.25 -11.26
N ASP A 115 -1.32 -4.56 -12.23
CA ASP A 115 -1.39 -4.06 -13.60
C ASP A 115 -1.37 -2.53 -13.68
N MET A 116 -0.86 -1.86 -12.63
CA MET A 116 -0.82 -0.40 -12.52
C MET A 116 -2.21 0.26 -12.67
N ALA A 117 -3.26 -0.45 -12.24
CA ALA A 117 -4.65 0.00 -12.41
C ALA A 117 -4.92 1.35 -11.75
N GLY A 118 -4.41 1.58 -10.54
CA GLY A 118 -4.52 2.87 -9.85
C GLY A 118 -3.83 3.99 -10.62
N TRP A 119 -2.64 3.73 -11.14
CA TRP A 119 -1.89 4.72 -11.92
C TRP A 119 -2.56 5.05 -13.26
N ARG A 120 -3.09 4.03 -13.97
CA ARG A 120 -3.86 4.25 -15.20
C ARG A 120 -5.11 5.08 -14.94
N MET A 121 -5.80 4.80 -13.84
CA MET A 121 -7.02 5.51 -13.46
C MET A 121 -6.80 7.02 -13.30
N ILE A 122 -5.66 7.42 -12.74
CA ILE A 122 -5.33 8.84 -12.48
C ILE A 122 -4.39 9.45 -13.52
N GLY A 123 -3.97 8.69 -14.54
CA GLY A 123 -3.01 9.15 -15.55
C GLY A 123 -1.59 9.35 -15.02
N PHE A 124 -1.22 8.66 -13.93
CA PHE A 124 0.13 8.72 -13.39
C PHE A 124 1.06 7.78 -14.18
N PRO A 125 2.12 8.28 -14.80
CA PRO A 125 2.96 7.48 -15.69
C PRO A 125 4.02 6.66 -14.97
N GLY A 126 4.13 6.74 -13.64
CA GLY A 126 5.07 5.93 -12.88
C GLY A 126 6.52 6.43 -12.92
N ALA A 127 7.47 5.50 -12.93
CA ALA A 127 8.90 5.77 -12.77
C ALA A 127 9.59 6.18 -14.08
N TYR A 128 9.34 7.37 -14.58
CA TYR A 128 10.04 7.92 -15.77
C TYR A 128 11.13 8.91 -15.39
N ALA A 129 12.39 8.55 -15.60
CA ALA A 129 13.52 9.47 -15.43
C ALA A 129 13.44 10.69 -16.39
N ALA A 130 12.77 10.55 -17.54
CA ALA A 130 12.55 11.62 -18.50
C ALA A 130 11.77 12.82 -17.93
N TYR A 131 11.04 12.67 -16.85
CA TYR A 131 10.38 13.78 -16.16
C TYR A 131 11.35 14.87 -15.72
N LEU A 132 12.56 14.51 -15.34
CA LEU A 132 13.59 15.48 -14.95
C LEU A 132 13.96 16.45 -16.08
N GLN A 133 13.69 16.09 -17.33
CA GLN A 133 13.93 16.96 -18.50
C GLN A 133 12.68 17.74 -18.94
N LEU A 134 11.51 17.32 -18.48
CA LEU A 134 10.24 17.85 -18.94
C LEU A 134 9.54 18.79 -17.94
N TYR A 135 10.04 18.88 -16.72
CA TYR A 135 9.40 19.68 -15.66
C TYR A 135 9.28 21.19 -16.00
N THR A 136 10.13 21.69 -16.92
CA THR A 136 10.10 23.08 -17.38
C THR A 136 9.09 23.32 -18.52
N HIS A 137 8.54 22.26 -19.10
CA HIS A 137 7.60 22.35 -20.23
C HIS A 137 6.16 22.33 -19.72
N HIS A 138 5.70 23.48 -19.24
CA HIS A 138 4.33 23.62 -18.71
C HIS A 138 3.29 23.45 -19.82
N GLY A 139 2.17 22.77 -19.47
CA GLY A 139 1.04 22.55 -20.38
C GLY A 139 1.23 21.44 -21.42
N MET A 140 2.37 20.75 -21.41
CA MET A 140 2.58 19.60 -22.28
C MET A 140 1.85 18.37 -21.71
N ARG A 141 0.98 17.77 -22.54
CA ARG A 141 0.33 16.49 -22.16
C ARG A 141 1.36 15.36 -22.23
N PHE A 142 1.51 14.65 -21.12
CA PHE A 142 2.35 13.47 -21.03
C PHE A 142 1.47 12.23 -21.04
N ASP A 143 1.33 11.63 -22.22
CA ASP A 143 0.42 10.51 -22.46
C ASP A 143 1.24 9.24 -22.73
N ARG A 144 1.64 8.56 -21.66
CA ARG A 144 2.41 7.31 -21.73
C ARG A 144 1.84 6.28 -20.77
N GLU A 145 1.94 5.01 -21.16
CA GLU A 145 1.62 3.90 -20.29
C GLU A 145 2.51 3.93 -19.02
N PRO A 146 1.94 3.68 -17.85
CA PRO A 146 2.71 3.68 -16.63
C PRO A 146 3.82 2.62 -16.64
N THR A 147 4.93 2.96 -15.99
CA THR A 147 6.10 2.05 -15.85
C THR A 147 6.46 1.93 -14.38
N ALA A 148 6.49 0.70 -13.87
CA ALA A 148 6.93 0.39 -12.52
C ALA A 148 8.47 0.47 -12.39
N MET A 149 8.97 0.65 -11.15
CA MET A 149 10.41 0.68 -10.89
C MET A 149 11.12 -0.60 -11.33
N GLY A 150 10.50 -1.77 -11.14
CA GLY A 150 11.02 -3.05 -11.61
C GLY A 150 11.16 -3.12 -13.13
N ASP A 151 10.19 -2.61 -13.86
CA ASP A 151 10.21 -2.59 -15.34
C ASP A 151 11.25 -1.60 -15.87
N ALA A 152 11.46 -0.49 -15.18
CA ALA A 152 12.48 0.49 -15.53
C ALA A 152 13.90 -0.10 -15.41
N ALA A 153 14.14 -0.98 -14.45
CA ALA A 153 15.39 -1.71 -14.31
C ALA A 153 15.60 -2.73 -15.44
N ALA A 154 14.54 -3.43 -15.84
CA ALA A 154 14.59 -4.42 -16.93
C ALA A 154 14.81 -3.79 -18.31
N ARG A 155 14.39 -2.52 -18.50
CA ARG A 155 14.55 -1.77 -19.76
C ARG A 155 15.89 -1.03 -19.86
N ARG A 156 16.82 -1.17 -18.93
CA ARG A 156 18.21 -0.77 -19.13
C ARG A 156 18.81 -1.74 -20.15
N HIS A 157 18.81 -1.33 -21.41
CA HIS A 157 19.53 -2.03 -22.45
C HIS A 157 20.97 -2.25 -22.01
N PRO A 158 21.54 -3.45 -22.25
CA PRO A 158 22.99 -3.56 -22.22
C PRO A 158 23.51 -2.56 -23.24
N HIS A 159 24.34 -1.63 -22.83
CA HIS A 159 25.10 -0.80 -23.74
C HIS A 159 25.98 -1.77 -24.54
N ASP A 160 25.59 -2.05 -25.78
CA ASP A 160 26.47 -2.56 -26.81
C ASP A 160 27.60 -1.55 -26.94
N HIS A 161 28.72 -1.82 -26.30
CA HIS A 161 29.97 -1.22 -26.66
C HIS A 161 30.37 -1.84 -27.99
N PRO A 162 30.34 -1.12 -29.12
CA PRO A 162 30.97 -1.61 -30.34
C PRO A 162 32.46 -1.78 -30.03
N GLY A 163 32.91 -3.04 -30.02
CA GLY A 163 34.27 -3.41 -29.78
C GLY A 163 35.19 -2.62 -30.68
N GLY A 164 36.07 -1.82 -30.09
CA GLY A 164 37.17 -1.20 -30.79
C GLY A 164 38.07 -2.27 -31.39
N ARG A 165 38.08 -2.34 -32.73
CA ARG A 165 39.11 -3.10 -33.48
C ARG A 165 40.45 -2.46 -33.18
N ALA A 166 41.30 -3.21 -32.51
CA ALA A 166 42.73 -2.90 -32.41
C ALA A 166 43.33 -2.91 -33.82
N GLY A 167 43.75 -1.77 -34.30
CA GLY A 167 44.53 -1.64 -35.52
C GLY A 167 45.94 -2.15 -35.27
N GLU A 168 46.34 -3.23 -35.96
CA GLU A 168 47.71 -3.69 -36.09
C GLU A 168 48.49 -2.64 -36.88
N HIS A 169 49.36 -1.89 -36.23
CA HIS A 169 50.43 -1.18 -36.89
C HIS A 169 51.62 -2.16 -37.10
N ARG A 170 51.75 -2.66 -38.34
CA ARG A 170 53.00 -3.24 -38.82
C ARG A 170 53.93 -2.10 -39.23
N HIS A 171 55.08 -2.01 -38.56
CA HIS A 171 56.27 -1.32 -39.09
C HIS A 171 57.02 -2.32 -39.94
N GLY A 172 57.25 -1.96 -41.21
CA GLY A 172 58.28 -2.43 -42.10
C GLY A 172 59.19 -1.26 -42.44
#